data_add96c93bc3fcb5851d02786fc382611
#
_entry.id   add96c93bc3fcb5851d02786fc382611
#
_cell.length_a   1.000
_cell.length_b   1.000
_cell.length_c   1.000
_cell.angle_alpha   90.00
_cell.angle_beta   90.00
_cell.angle_gamma   90.00
#
_symmetry.space_group_name_H-M   'P 1'
#
loop_
_entity.id
_entity.type
_entity.pdbx_description
1 polymer ?
#
loop_
_entity_poly.entity_id
_entity_poly.type
_entity_poly.pdbx_seq_one_letter_code
_entity_poly.pdbx_strand_id
1 'polypeptide(L)'
;GYGYNVEQLQNEIGTILGIDNGFKTILIGCGNLGRAIASHMTFEDRGFELVGLFDSNADKMQDLRIKGLSVYPVEDLEIYCKEVDPKVAVLCIPSEATPAIVDKLVSLGIKNFWNFSHYDIASNYPGVTVENVHLNDSLMTLSYQIMNREEQTD
;
A
#
# COMPACT_ATOMS: atom_id res chain seq x y z
N GLY A 1 -29.91 -17.82 5.99
CA GLY A 1 -30.06 -18.54 4.85
C GLY A 1 -28.81 -19.13 4.25
N TYR A 2 -29.03 -19.67 3.09
CA TYR A 2 -27.97 -20.34 2.35
C TYR A 2 -26.81 -19.42 2.02
N GLY A 3 -27.07 -18.14 1.67
CA GLY A 3 -26.04 -17.18 1.37
C GLY A 3 -25.10 -16.95 2.54
N TYR A 4 -25.63 -16.92 3.74
CA TYR A 4 -24.85 -16.74 4.95
C TYR A 4 -23.89 -17.92 5.16
N ASN A 5 -24.38 -19.17 4.98
CA ASN A 5 -23.54 -20.35 5.18
C ASN A 5 -22.43 -20.46 4.13
N VAL A 6 -22.71 -20.11 2.88
CA VAL A 6 -21.71 -20.09 1.82
C VAL A 6 -20.66 -19.02 2.08
N GLU A 7 -21.09 -17.84 2.48
CA GLU A 7 -20.19 -16.73 2.82
C GLU A 7 -19.30 -17.10 4.01
N GLN A 8 -19.85 -17.70 5.04
CA GLN A 8 -19.08 -18.14 6.20
C GLN A 8 -18.03 -19.19 5.81
N LEU A 9 -18.39 -20.14 4.97
CA LEU A 9 -17.47 -21.16 4.49
C LEU A 9 -16.34 -20.54 3.67
N GLN A 10 -16.66 -19.60 2.77
CA GLN A 10 -15.67 -18.89 1.99
C GLN A 10 -14.72 -18.09 2.88
N ASN A 11 -15.24 -17.46 3.92
CA ASN A 11 -14.43 -16.71 4.87
C ASN A 11 -13.49 -17.61 5.65
N GLU A 12 -13.95 -18.81 6.07
CA GLU A 12 -13.11 -19.79 6.76
C GLU A 12 -11.98 -20.29 5.86
N ILE A 13 -12.30 -20.61 4.61
CA ILE A 13 -11.30 -21.03 3.61
C ILE A 13 -10.32 -19.88 3.35
N GLY A 14 -10.85 -18.68 3.19
CA GLY A 14 -10.04 -17.48 2.98
C GLY A 14 -9.11 -17.18 4.15
N THR A 15 -9.56 -17.41 5.38
CA THR A 15 -8.73 -17.27 6.57
C THR A 15 -7.53 -18.21 6.52
N ILE A 16 -7.76 -19.47 6.09
CA ILE A 16 -6.69 -20.46 5.95
C ILE A 16 -5.72 -20.08 4.84
N LEU A 17 -6.25 -19.60 3.69
CA LEU A 17 -5.46 -19.25 2.51
C LEU A 17 -4.92 -17.82 2.56
N GLY A 18 -5.45 -16.97 3.44
CA GLY A 18 -5.11 -15.55 3.49
C GLY A 18 -5.64 -14.73 2.33
N ILE A 19 -6.60 -15.26 1.55
CA ILE A 19 -7.10 -14.62 0.33
C ILE A 19 -8.37 -13.80 0.58
N ASP A 20 -9.33 -14.37 1.33
CA ASP A 20 -10.65 -13.74 1.47
C ASP A 20 -10.78 -12.84 2.70
N ASN A 21 -9.72 -12.71 3.50
CA ASN A 21 -9.76 -11.83 4.66
C ASN A 21 -9.84 -10.36 4.27
N GLY A 22 -9.48 -10.04 3.02
CA GLY A 22 -9.58 -8.69 2.51
C GLY A 22 -8.95 -7.68 3.45
N PHE A 23 -7.65 -7.78 3.69
CA PHE A 23 -6.95 -6.84 4.58
C PHE A 23 -7.24 -5.41 4.15
N LYS A 24 -7.92 -4.65 5.00
CA LYS A 24 -8.25 -3.26 4.70
C LYS A 24 -6.96 -2.46 4.56
N THR A 25 -6.82 -1.85 3.39
CA THR A 25 -5.58 -1.22 2.94
C THR A 25 -5.83 0.24 2.60
N ILE A 26 -4.98 1.11 3.09
CA ILE A 26 -4.98 2.52 2.70
C ILE A 26 -3.72 2.81 1.88
N LEU A 27 -3.81 3.80 1.01
CA LEU A 27 -2.67 4.23 0.19
C LEU A 27 -2.39 5.69 0.48
N ILE A 28 -1.14 5.98 0.80
CA ILE A 28 -0.67 7.32 1.11
C ILE A 28 0.21 7.81 -0.03
N GLY A 29 -0.18 8.92 -0.64
CA GLY A 29 0.53 9.53 -1.74
C GLY A 29 -0.14 9.27 -3.09
N CYS A 30 -0.89 10.24 -3.57
CA CYS A 30 -1.65 10.15 -4.82
C CYS A 30 -1.04 10.99 -5.94
N GLY A 31 0.29 11.00 -6.01
CA GLY A 31 1.01 11.48 -7.16
C GLY A 31 0.97 10.45 -8.29
N ASN A 32 1.86 10.57 -9.26
CA ASN A 32 1.82 9.67 -10.44
C ASN A 32 1.93 8.19 -10.07
N LEU A 33 2.87 7.85 -9.19
CA LEU A 33 3.07 6.46 -8.78
C LEU A 33 1.88 5.95 -7.98
N GLY A 34 1.43 6.69 -6.97
CA GLY A 34 0.30 6.29 -6.14
C GLY A 34 -0.96 6.08 -6.94
N ARG A 35 -1.26 6.97 -7.89
CA ARG A 35 -2.42 6.82 -8.78
C ARG A 35 -2.31 5.56 -9.63
N ALA A 36 -1.13 5.29 -10.17
CA ALA A 36 -0.90 4.10 -10.99
C ALA A 36 -1.10 2.82 -10.16
N ILE A 37 -0.52 2.77 -8.96
CA ILE A 37 -0.68 1.63 -8.06
C ILE A 37 -2.14 1.43 -7.68
N ALA A 38 -2.82 2.50 -7.26
CA ALA A 38 -4.23 2.41 -6.85
C ALA A 38 -5.14 1.99 -8.01
N SER A 39 -4.86 2.48 -9.22
CA SER A 39 -5.70 2.20 -10.40
C SER A 39 -5.48 0.82 -10.99
N HIS A 40 -4.23 0.37 -11.05
CA HIS A 40 -3.87 -0.81 -11.84
C HIS A 40 -3.65 -2.08 -11.02
N MET A 41 -3.38 -1.96 -9.72
CA MET A 41 -3.19 -3.16 -8.91
C MET A 41 -4.53 -3.79 -8.54
N THR A 42 -4.59 -5.11 -8.70
CA THR A 42 -5.79 -5.89 -8.37
C THR A 42 -5.69 -6.37 -6.92
N PHE A 43 -5.93 -5.45 -5.99
CA PHE A 43 -5.78 -5.71 -4.55
C PHE A 43 -6.64 -6.89 -4.08
N GLU A 44 -7.87 -6.96 -4.56
CA GLU A 44 -8.82 -7.99 -4.15
C GLU A 44 -8.37 -9.39 -4.55
N ASP A 45 -7.71 -9.52 -5.70
CA ASP A 45 -7.18 -10.80 -6.17
C ASP A 45 -6.01 -11.30 -5.31
N ARG A 46 -5.43 -10.43 -4.50
CA ARG A 46 -4.28 -10.74 -3.65
C ARG A 46 -4.61 -10.74 -2.17
N GLY A 47 -5.87 -10.65 -1.81
CA GLY A 47 -6.30 -10.68 -0.42
C GLY A 47 -6.30 -9.33 0.28
N PHE A 48 -6.30 -8.23 -0.48
CA PHE A 48 -6.33 -6.87 0.06
C PHE A 48 -7.57 -6.13 -0.43
N GLU A 49 -8.09 -5.23 0.40
CA GLU A 49 -9.21 -4.37 0.04
C GLU A 49 -8.75 -2.92 0.16
N LEU A 50 -8.61 -2.23 -0.97
CA LEU A 50 -8.24 -0.82 -0.97
C LEU A 50 -9.45 0.01 -0.52
N VAL A 51 -9.35 0.64 0.65
CA VAL A 51 -10.49 1.32 1.28
C VAL A 51 -10.32 2.83 1.40
N GLY A 52 -9.09 3.35 1.27
CA GLY A 52 -8.87 4.78 1.42
C GLY A 52 -7.63 5.27 0.72
N LEU A 53 -7.71 6.51 0.22
CA LEU A 53 -6.61 7.21 -0.43
C LEU A 53 -6.33 8.50 0.32
N PHE A 54 -5.06 8.80 0.56
CA PHE A 54 -4.63 9.97 1.33
C PHE A 54 -3.50 10.71 0.65
N ASP A 55 -3.50 12.03 0.74
CA ASP A 55 -2.42 12.87 0.22
C ASP A 55 -2.35 14.17 1.00
N SER A 56 -1.15 14.73 1.15
CA SER A 56 -0.97 16.03 1.79
C SER A 56 -1.55 17.18 0.97
N ASN A 57 -1.74 16.99 -0.33
CA ASN A 57 -2.33 17.96 -1.26
C ASN A 57 -3.73 17.53 -1.70
N ALA A 58 -4.49 16.87 -0.84
CA ALA A 58 -5.83 16.40 -1.17
C ALA A 58 -6.78 17.51 -1.62
N ASP A 59 -6.58 18.73 -1.13
CA ASP A 59 -7.35 19.90 -1.55
C ASP A 59 -7.26 20.17 -3.05
N LYS A 60 -6.14 19.81 -3.68
CA LYS A 60 -5.93 19.95 -5.14
C LYS A 60 -6.42 18.73 -5.92
N MET A 61 -6.93 17.72 -5.22
CA MET A 61 -7.34 16.43 -5.80
C MET A 61 -8.81 16.14 -5.57
N GLN A 62 -9.64 17.16 -5.36
CA GLN A 62 -11.05 16.99 -5.00
C GLN A 62 -11.87 16.29 -6.09
N ASP A 63 -11.48 16.44 -7.35
CA ASP A 63 -12.17 15.81 -8.48
C ASP A 63 -11.61 14.43 -8.82
N LEU A 64 -10.54 14.01 -8.18
CA LEU A 64 -9.93 12.72 -8.44
C LEU A 64 -10.70 11.60 -7.76
N ARG A 65 -11.04 10.58 -8.55
CA ARG A 65 -11.65 9.34 -8.05
C ARG A 65 -10.90 8.16 -8.65
N ILE A 66 -10.53 7.23 -7.80
CA ILE A 66 -9.88 5.99 -8.21
C ILE A 66 -10.67 4.83 -7.62
N LYS A 67 -11.22 3.98 -8.47
CA LYS A 67 -12.08 2.86 -8.05
C LYS A 67 -13.22 3.34 -7.14
N GLY A 68 -13.76 4.52 -7.41
CA GLY A 68 -14.82 5.13 -6.63
C GLY A 68 -14.37 5.80 -5.33
N LEU A 69 -13.08 5.81 -5.03
CA LEU A 69 -12.54 6.40 -3.81
C LEU A 69 -12.08 7.83 -4.05
N SER A 70 -12.41 8.71 -3.10
CA SER A 70 -11.90 10.09 -3.05
C SER A 70 -10.55 10.12 -2.37
N VAL A 71 -9.80 11.21 -2.58
CA VAL A 71 -8.54 11.44 -1.86
C VAL A 71 -8.82 12.31 -0.63
N TYR A 72 -8.43 11.84 0.53
CA TYR A 72 -8.57 12.56 1.80
C TYR A 72 -7.24 13.16 2.24
N PRO A 73 -7.27 14.28 3.00
CA PRO A 73 -6.04 14.82 3.56
C PRO A 73 -5.45 13.90 4.63
N VAL A 74 -4.13 13.89 4.74
CA VAL A 74 -3.43 13.06 5.73
C VAL A 74 -3.82 13.43 7.17
N GLU A 75 -4.28 14.65 7.38
CA GLU A 75 -4.78 15.12 8.66
C GLU A 75 -6.00 14.33 9.15
N ASP A 76 -6.74 13.71 8.24
CA ASP A 76 -7.92 12.90 8.56
C ASP A 76 -7.59 11.45 8.95
N LEU A 77 -6.31 11.05 8.90
CA LEU A 77 -5.92 9.67 9.18
C LEU A 77 -6.36 9.19 10.55
N GLU A 78 -6.26 10.02 11.58
CA GLU A 78 -6.64 9.62 12.94
C GLU A 78 -8.11 9.25 13.04
N ILE A 79 -8.98 10.11 12.51
CA ILE A 79 -10.42 9.87 12.52
C ILE A 79 -10.75 8.65 11.66
N TYR A 80 -10.16 8.58 10.48
CA TYR A 80 -10.39 7.49 9.53
C TYR A 80 -9.99 6.13 10.12
N CYS A 81 -8.82 6.04 10.72
CA CYS A 81 -8.31 4.79 11.28
C CYS A 81 -9.15 4.30 12.47
N LYS A 82 -9.73 5.21 13.24
CA LYS A 82 -10.64 4.82 14.32
C LYS A 82 -11.92 4.20 13.80
N GLU A 83 -12.43 4.67 12.67
CA GLU A 83 -13.70 4.18 12.10
C GLU A 83 -13.51 2.93 11.26
N VAL A 84 -12.45 2.87 10.47
CA VAL A 84 -12.26 1.81 9.47
C VAL A 84 -11.33 0.71 9.97
N ASP A 85 -10.36 1.06 10.82
CA ASP A 85 -9.34 0.15 11.36
C ASP A 85 -8.58 -0.60 10.24
N PRO A 86 -7.90 0.15 9.35
CA PRO A 86 -7.11 -0.50 8.29
C PRO A 86 -5.91 -1.24 8.88
N LYS A 87 -5.47 -2.27 8.18
CA LYS A 87 -4.36 -3.13 8.63
C LYS A 87 -3.08 -2.90 7.86
N VAL A 88 -3.18 -2.35 6.66
CA VAL A 88 -2.06 -2.21 5.71
C VAL A 88 -2.02 -0.80 5.17
N ALA A 89 -0.82 -0.25 5.04
CA ALA A 89 -0.60 1.02 4.36
C ALA A 89 0.38 0.85 3.21
N VAL A 90 -0.01 1.35 2.03
CA VAL A 90 0.86 1.46 0.87
C VAL A 90 1.44 2.87 0.85
N LEU A 91 2.76 2.98 0.81
CA LEU A 91 3.43 4.28 0.92
C LEU A 91 4.07 4.65 -0.42
N CYS A 92 3.47 5.64 -1.10
CA CYS A 92 3.94 6.19 -2.37
C CYS A 92 4.31 7.66 -2.19
N ILE A 93 5.07 7.95 -1.15
CA ILE A 93 5.48 9.32 -0.76
C ILE A 93 6.99 9.44 -0.79
N PRO A 94 7.51 10.68 -0.90
CA PRO A 94 8.96 10.89 -0.84
C PRO A 94 9.55 10.45 0.50
N SER A 95 10.83 10.06 0.48
CA SER A 95 11.52 9.57 1.68
C SER A 95 11.51 10.59 2.83
N GLU A 96 11.54 11.88 2.50
CA GLU A 96 11.55 12.96 3.48
C GLU A 96 10.24 13.04 4.27
N ALA A 97 9.13 12.68 3.64
CA ALA A 97 7.80 12.70 4.27
C ALA A 97 7.47 11.38 5.01
N THR A 98 8.20 10.32 4.72
CA THR A 98 7.87 8.97 5.20
C THR A 98 8.00 8.81 6.71
N PRO A 99 9.06 9.29 7.39
CA PRO A 99 9.19 9.08 8.84
C PRO A 99 7.99 9.58 9.65
N ALA A 100 7.52 10.80 9.38
CA ALA A 100 6.39 11.37 10.12
C ALA A 100 5.09 10.59 9.87
N ILE A 101 4.86 10.17 8.64
CA ILE A 101 3.67 9.40 8.27
C ILE A 101 3.71 8.02 8.92
N VAL A 102 4.82 7.32 8.86
CA VAL A 102 4.96 5.99 9.48
C VAL A 102 4.77 6.07 10.98
N ASP A 103 5.37 7.07 11.63
CA ASP A 103 5.21 7.30 13.05
C ASP A 103 3.73 7.42 13.43
N LYS A 104 2.98 8.21 12.68
CA LYS A 104 1.55 8.40 12.87
C LYS A 104 0.78 7.10 12.65
N LEU A 105 1.06 6.40 11.55
CA LEU A 105 0.35 5.17 11.20
C LEU A 105 0.59 4.05 12.24
N VAL A 106 1.83 3.90 12.70
CA VAL A 106 2.16 2.93 13.74
C VAL A 106 1.42 3.27 15.03
N SER A 107 1.37 4.54 15.41
CA SER A 107 0.62 4.98 16.60
C SER A 107 -0.87 4.70 16.49
N LEU A 108 -1.40 4.65 15.27
CA LEU A 108 -2.80 4.33 14.98
C LEU A 108 -3.08 2.84 14.84
N GLY A 109 -2.06 1.99 15.02
CA GLY A 109 -2.22 0.54 15.02
C GLY A 109 -1.90 -0.16 13.71
N ILE A 110 -1.43 0.56 12.70
CA ILE A 110 -1.04 -0.06 11.43
C ILE A 110 0.36 -0.64 11.56
N LYS A 111 0.51 -1.94 11.24
CA LYS A 111 1.76 -2.67 11.42
C LYS A 111 2.27 -3.33 10.14
N ASN A 112 1.62 -3.10 9.02
CA ASN A 112 1.97 -3.75 7.76
C ASN A 112 2.11 -2.68 6.67
N PHE A 113 3.25 -2.68 5.97
CA PHE A 113 3.58 -1.63 5.02
C PHE A 113 4.06 -2.20 3.70
N TRP A 114 3.49 -1.73 2.60
CA TRP A 114 4.03 -1.91 1.26
C TRP A 114 4.71 -0.61 0.89
N ASN A 115 6.05 -0.61 0.94
CA ASN A 115 6.83 0.61 0.98
C ASN A 115 7.55 0.86 -0.35
N PHE A 116 7.13 1.90 -1.06
CA PHE A 116 7.78 2.36 -2.28
C PHE A 116 8.79 3.48 -2.04
N SER A 117 8.89 3.98 -0.80
CA SER A 117 9.90 4.97 -0.45
C SER A 117 11.25 4.30 -0.13
N HIS A 118 12.31 5.08 -0.08
CA HIS A 118 13.63 4.57 0.30
C HIS A 118 13.88 4.58 1.81
N TYR A 119 12.89 5.01 2.60
CA TYR A 119 13.02 5.05 4.05
C TYR A 119 12.97 3.64 4.64
N ASP A 120 13.92 3.33 5.50
CA ASP A 120 14.01 2.02 6.17
C ASP A 120 13.07 1.97 7.36
N ILE A 121 11.89 1.44 7.14
CA ILE A 121 10.85 1.34 8.18
C ILE A 121 11.21 0.26 9.20
N ALA A 122 11.65 -0.89 8.72
CA ALA A 122 11.85 -2.08 9.56
C ALA A 122 12.86 -1.85 10.68
N SER A 123 13.96 -1.14 10.38
CA SER A 123 15.00 -0.87 11.37
C SER A 123 14.55 0.08 12.47
N ASN A 124 13.58 0.93 12.20
CA ASN A 124 13.12 1.96 13.12
C ASN A 124 11.88 1.53 13.93
N TYR A 125 11.18 0.49 13.48
CA TYR A 125 9.94 0.04 14.12
C TYR A 125 9.95 -1.48 14.27
N PRO A 126 10.45 -2.01 15.39
CA PRO A 126 10.41 -3.45 15.65
C PRO A 126 8.96 -3.94 15.68
N GLY A 127 8.71 -5.10 15.10
CA GLY A 127 7.39 -5.71 15.12
C GLY A 127 6.46 -5.31 13.97
N VAL A 128 6.91 -4.47 13.03
CA VAL A 128 6.15 -4.21 11.82
C VAL A 128 6.59 -5.13 10.70
N THR A 129 5.67 -5.42 9.79
CA THR A 129 5.93 -6.18 8.58
C THR A 129 6.06 -5.21 7.41
N VAL A 130 7.16 -5.29 6.68
CA VAL A 130 7.42 -4.38 5.56
C VAL A 130 7.86 -5.18 4.34
N GLU A 131 7.19 -4.91 3.23
CA GLU A 131 7.66 -5.33 1.91
C GLU A 131 8.12 -4.09 1.17
N ASN A 132 9.41 -4.04 0.83
CA ASN A 132 10.01 -2.90 0.13
C ASN A 132 10.02 -3.13 -1.37
N VAL A 133 9.68 -2.09 -2.12
CA VAL A 133 9.78 -2.09 -3.58
C VAL A 133 10.75 -0.99 -3.98
N HIS A 134 11.84 -1.38 -4.63
CA HIS A 134 12.89 -0.48 -5.08
C HIS A 134 12.90 -0.46 -6.62
N LEU A 135 12.05 0.37 -7.20
CA LEU A 135 11.88 0.42 -8.67
C LEU A 135 13.17 0.86 -9.38
N ASN A 136 13.88 1.83 -8.82
CA ASN A 136 15.15 2.27 -9.41
C ASN A 136 16.22 1.18 -9.37
N ASP A 137 16.27 0.40 -8.30
CA ASP A 137 17.23 -0.70 -8.17
C ASP A 137 16.95 -1.79 -9.20
N SER A 138 15.67 -2.07 -9.47
CA SER A 138 15.27 -3.02 -10.50
C SER A 138 15.73 -2.58 -11.89
N LEU A 139 15.58 -1.29 -12.19
CA LEU A 139 16.06 -0.73 -13.47
C LEU A 139 17.57 -0.81 -13.58
N MET A 140 18.29 -0.53 -12.50
CA MET A 140 19.76 -0.67 -12.47
C MET A 140 20.19 -2.11 -12.73
N THR A 141 19.50 -3.08 -12.14
CA THR A 141 19.76 -4.50 -12.38
C THR A 141 19.64 -4.85 -13.85
N LEU A 142 18.56 -4.37 -14.49
CA LEU A 142 18.38 -4.57 -15.93
C LEU A 142 19.53 -3.95 -16.73
N SER A 143 19.93 -2.74 -16.37
CA SER A 143 21.03 -2.05 -17.03
C SER A 143 22.34 -2.86 -16.97
N TYR A 144 22.69 -3.38 -15.80
CA TYR A 144 23.87 -4.22 -15.62
C TYR A 144 23.79 -5.52 -16.44
N GLN A 145 22.62 -6.12 -16.48
CA GLN A 145 22.43 -7.36 -17.28
C GLN A 145 22.62 -7.11 -18.79
N ILE A 146 22.13 -5.98 -19.27
CA ILE A 146 22.31 -5.58 -20.67
C ILE A 146 23.80 -5.36 -20.96
N MET A 147 24.51 -4.63 -20.12
CA MET A 147 25.92 -4.35 -20.27
C MET A 147 26.77 -5.63 -20.28
N ASN A 148 26.49 -6.54 -19.35
CA ASN A 148 27.22 -7.81 -19.27
C ASN A 148 26.98 -8.69 -20.50
N ARG A 149 25.77 -8.67 -21.05
CA ARG A 149 25.48 -9.41 -22.29
C ARG A 149 26.23 -8.85 -23.49
N GLU A 150 26.34 -7.54 -23.62
CA GLU A 150 27.10 -6.88 -24.68
C GLU A 150 28.58 -7.20 -24.58
N GLU A 151 29.15 -7.23 -23.38
CA GLU A 151 30.54 -7.62 -23.17
C GLU A 151 30.83 -9.04 -23.58
N GLN A 152 29.87 -9.96 -23.40
CA GLN A 152 30.02 -11.34 -23.74
C GLN A 152 29.95 -11.60 -25.28
N THR A 153 29.35 -10.69 -26.03
CA THR A 153 29.20 -10.82 -27.47
C THR A 153 30.34 -10.19 -28.25
N ASP A 154 31.15 -9.37 -27.60
CA ASP A 154 32.38 -8.80 -28.21
C ASP A 154 33.58 -9.70 -27.98
#